data_e10dfeb8ef2b79f8ec69dc92cfc4a7eb
#
_entry.id   e10dfeb8ef2b79f8ec69dc92cfc4a7eb
#
_cell.length_a   1.000
_cell.length_b   1.000
_cell.length_c   1.000
_cell.angle_alpha   90.00
_cell.angle_beta   90.00
_cell.angle_gamma   90.00
#
_symmetry.space_group_name_H-M   'P 1'
#
loop_
_entity.id
_entity.type
_entity.pdbx_description
1 polymer ?
#
loop_
_entity_poly.entity_id
_entity_poly.type
_entity_poly.pdbx_seq_one_letter_code
_entity_poly.pdbx_strand_id
1 'polypeptide(L)'
;MTEVKKTILKIYYALTQYILPMDLISRDVFTNWMEVLRQVVEQDIPPEALSDDIDDEDKPTLIWWKQKRWALHILTRLFERYGSPGNVACEYKDFSEWYLKTFSNALLASVLKVLDAFRRQIYVSARVMQLSLNYVNTGVSHALTWKLIKPHILEIIKDIIFPLMSYTEKDAELWESDPYEYVRVKFDIFEDFVSPITAAQTVLHSVCKKRKDVLPETMTLLLGIINGGNTTPSQKDGALHMIGTMADILLKKKVYKNQMEQFLVSIVFPEFNSPHGHLRARACWMLHYFADVKYKDPNVLGTSFKLTIDSLLKPGEEVPVKVSYY
;
A
#
# COMPACT_ATOMS: atom_id res chain seq x y z
N MET A 1 8.52 3.03 -32.69
CA MET A 1 7.31 3.74 -32.26
C MET A 1 7.13 3.79 -30.73
N THR A 2 7.48 2.75 -29.99
CA THR A 2 7.36 2.66 -28.52
C THR A 2 8.22 3.67 -27.75
N GLU A 3 9.49 3.88 -28.13
CA GLU A 3 10.35 4.89 -27.46
C GLU A 3 9.83 6.33 -27.62
N VAL A 4 9.27 6.64 -28.80
CA VAL A 4 8.66 7.96 -29.05
C VAL A 4 7.48 8.22 -28.11
N LYS A 5 6.60 7.23 -27.93
CA LYS A 5 5.48 7.35 -26.96
C LYS A 5 5.97 7.66 -25.55
N LYS A 6 6.99 6.94 -25.06
CA LYS A 6 7.58 7.19 -23.74
C LYS A 6 8.12 8.63 -23.62
N THR A 7 8.81 9.11 -24.66
CA THR A 7 9.38 10.46 -24.67
C THR A 7 8.28 11.52 -24.64
N ILE A 8 7.22 11.34 -25.41
CA ILE A 8 6.05 12.23 -25.43
C ILE A 8 5.40 12.29 -24.02
N LEU A 9 5.21 11.15 -23.35
CA LEU A 9 4.67 11.13 -21.98
C LEU A 9 5.57 11.88 -20.99
N LYS A 10 6.89 11.75 -21.11
CA LYS A 10 7.84 12.51 -20.28
C LYS A 10 7.75 14.02 -20.52
N ILE A 11 7.63 14.44 -21.77
CA ILE A 11 7.46 15.86 -22.14
C ILE A 11 6.15 16.38 -21.53
N TYR A 12 5.04 15.67 -21.70
CA TYR A 12 3.76 16.08 -21.11
C TYR A 12 3.84 16.18 -19.58
N TYR A 13 4.49 15.19 -18.92
CA TYR A 13 4.73 15.26 -17.49
C TYR A 13 5.54 16.50 -17.11
N ALA A 14 6.65 16.78 -17.80
CA ALA A 14 7.50 17.93 -17.53
C ALA A 14 6.74 19.26 -17.65
N LEU A 15 5.84 19.37 -18.64
CA LEU A 15 5.03 20.57 -18.86
C LEU A 15 3.92 20.76 -17.81
N THR A 16 3.47 19.68 -17.16
CA THR A 16 2.35 19.70 -16.20
C THR A 16 2.75 19.40 -14.75
N GLN A 17 4.04 19.14 -14.48
CA GLN A 17 4.48 18.68 -13.18
C GLN A 17 4.37 19.73 -12.07
N TYR A 18 4.55 21.01 -12.35
CA TYR A 18 4.51 22.08 -11.35
C TYR A 18 3.15 22.78 -11.32
N ILE A 19 2.70 23.26 -12.46
CA ILE A 19 1.44 23.98 -12.64
C ILE A 19 0.78 23.44 -13.90
N LEU A 20 -0.54 23.25 -13.86
CA LEU A 20 -1.32 22.98 -15.05
C LEU A 20 -1.58 24.31 -15.76
N PRO A 21 -1.02 24.53 -16.97
CA PRO A 21 -1.14 25.81 -17.66
C PRO A 21 -2.53 25.95 -18.31
N MET A 22 -3.52 26.41 -17.53
CA MET A 22 -4.93 26.47 -17.93
C MET A 22 -5.16 27.33 -19.17
N ASP A 23 -4.36 28.36 -19.36
CA ASP A 23 -4.47 29.25 -20.53
C ASP A 23 -4.00 28.59 -21.84
N LEU A 24 -3.21 27.52 -21.74
CA LEU A 24 -2.65 26.81 -22.90
C LEU A 24 -3.33 25.49 -23.19
N ILE A 25 -4.10 24.95 -22.25
CA ILE A 25 -4.73 23.63 -22.36
C ILE A 25 -6.24 23.81 -22.51
N SER A 26 -6.74 23.76 -23.74
CA SER A 26 -8.18 23.68 -23.97
C SER A 26 -8.75 22.36 -23.44
N ARG A 27 -10.06 22.34 -23.14
CA ARG A 27 -10.76 21.12 -22.69
C ARG A 27 -10.64 19.97 -23.70
N ASP A 28 -10.68 20.27 -24.99
CA ASP A 28 -10.56 19.25 -26.04
C ASP A 28 -9.16 18.63 -26.07
N VAL A 29 -8.12 19.46 -26.00
CA VAL A 29 -6.73 18.99 -25.92
C VAL A 29 -6.52 18.15 -24.67
N PHE A 30 -7.03 18.59 -23.52
CA PHE A 30 -6.93 17.83 -22.27
C PHE A 30 -7.68 16.50 -22.35
N THR A 31 -8.88 16.47 -22.92
CA THR A 31 -9.68 15.25 -23.12
C THR A 31 -8.93 14.24 -23.99
N ASN A 32 -8.32 14.70 -25.09
CA ASN A 32 -7.51 13.83 -25.96
C ASN A 32 -6.31 13.24 -25.18
N TRP A 33 -5.64 14.04 -24.35
CA TRP A 33 -4.56 13.53 -23.51
C TRP A 33 -5.04 12.49 -22.50
N MET A 34 -6.18 12.70 -21.85
CA MET A 34 -6.74 11.73 -20.90
C MET A 34 -7.05 10.41 -21.59
N GLU A 35 -7.57 10.46 -22.82
CA GLU A 35 -7.85 9.25 -23.60
C GLU A 35 -6.57 8.52 -24.02
N VAL A 36 -5.53 9.25 -24.47
CA VAL A 36 -4.22 8.65 -24.76
C VAL A 36 -3.61 7.99 -23.53
N LEU A 37 -3.65 8.65 -22.37
CA LEU A 37 -3.15 8.11 -21.12
C LEU A 37 -3.91 6.85 -20.69
N ARG A 38 -5.24 6.87 -20.82
CA ARG A 38 -6.10 5.72 -20.56
C ARG A 38 -5.72 4.52 -21.42
N GLN A 39 -5.57 4.74 -22.73
CA GLN A 39 -5.17 3.69 -23.69
C GLN A 39 -3.81 3.11 -23.35
N VAL A 40 -2.83 3.93 -22.94
CA VAL A 40 -1.51 3.43 -22.50
C VAL A 40 -1.61 2.59 -21.24
N VAL A 41 -2.46 2.97 -20.28
CA VAL A 41 -2.69 2.17 -19.05
C VAL A 41 -3.38 0.85 -19.39
N GLU A 42 -4.33 0.85 -20.32
CA GLU A 42 -5.08 -0.35 -20.73
C GLU A 42 -4.34 -1.23 -21.75
N GLN A 43 -3.28 -0.72 -22.37
CA GLN A 43 -2.51 -1.49 -23.35
C GLN A 43 -1.98 -2.79 -22.73
N ASP A 44 -2.24 -3.92 -23.36
CA ASP A 44 -1.72 -5.22 -22.96
C ASP A 44 -0.19 -5.22 -23.00
N ILE A 45 0.40 -5.93 -22.08
CA ILE A 45 1.83 -6.21 -22.07
C ILE A 45 2.06 -7.44 -22.95
N PRO A 46 2.94 -7.37 -23.95
CA PRO A 46 3.22 -8.52 -24.82
C PRO A 46 3.70 -9.73 -24.00
N PRO A 47 3.32 -10.96 -24.38
CA PRO A 47 3.74 -12.17 -23.68
C PRO A 47 5.25 -12.29 -23.51
N GLU A 48 6.02 -11.84 -24.48
CA GLU A 48 7.48 -11.83 -24.45
C GLU A 48 8.05 -10.98 -23.30
N ALA A 49 7.33 -9.94 -22.91
CA ALA A 49 7.70 -9.05 -21.80
C ALA A 49 7.23 -9.56 -20.43
N LEU A 50 6.48 -10.67 -20.40
CA LEU A 50 6.01 -11.38 -19.20
C LEU A 50 6.70 -12.73 -19.04
N SER A 51 7.59 -13.11 -19.97
CA SER A 51 8.30 -14.39 -19.94
C SER A 51 9.11 -14.57 -18.65
N ASP A 52 9.14 -15.80 -18.16
CA ASP A 52 9.99 -16.22 -17.03
C ASP A 52 11.48 -16.23 -17.39
N ASP A 53 11.83 -16.15 -18.68
CA ASP A 53 13.21 -15.98 -19.15
C ASP A 53 13.79 -14.58 -18.85
N ILE A 54 12.97 -13.63 -18.46
CA ILE A 54 13.40 -12.28 -18.10
C ILE A 54 13.35 -12.17 -16.57
N ASP A 55 14.49 -11.81 -15.98
CA ASP A 55 14.58 -11.58 -14.54
C ASP A 55 13.59 -10.53 -14.08
N ASP A 56 12.98 -10.75 -12.92
CA ASP A 56 12.00 -9.84 -12.34
C ASP A 56 12.54 -8.43 -12.13
N GLU A 57 13.86 -8.28 -11.94
CA GLU A 57 14.55 -6.98 -11.82
C GLU A 57 14.63 -6.24 -13.16
N ASP A 58 14.66 -6.97 -14.27
CA ASP A 58 14.74 -6.41 -15.62
C ASP A 58 13.36 -6.10 -16.21
N LYS A 59 12.32 -6.87 -15.86
CA LYS A 59 10.94 -6.63 -16.36
C LYS A 59 10.50 -5.16 -16.24
N PRO A 60 10.72 -4.43 -15.12
CA PRO A 60 10.33 -3.01 -14.98
C PRO A 60 11.08 -2.09 -15.94
N THR A 61 12.23 -2.52 -16.45
CA THR A 61 13.05 -1.72 -17.39
C THR A 61 12.54 -1.76 -18.82
N LEU A 62 11.68 -2.73 -19.15
CA LEU A 62 11.09 -2.87 -20.46
C LEU A 62 10.24 -1.66 -20.83
N ILE A 63 10.17 -1.37 -22.13
CA ILE A 63 9.55 -0.15 -22.64
C ILE A 63 8.06 -0.05 -22.29
N TRP A 64 7.32 -1.16 -22.33
CA TRP A 64 5.89 -1.22 -22.02
C TRP A 64 5.60 -0.83 -20.57
N TRP A 65 6.39 -1.36 -19.62
CA TRP A 65 6.27 -0.99 -18.20
C TRP A 65 6.67 0.47 -17.97
N LYS A 66 7.70 0.97 -18.67
CA LYS A 66 8.08 2.38 -18.62
C LYS A 66 6.98 3.31 -19.12
N GLN A 67 6.28 2.94 -20.21
CA GLN A 67 5.16 3.73 -20.73
C GLN A 67 3.98 3.73 -19.73
N LYS A 68 3.57 2.55 -19.29
CA LYS A 68 2.47 2.40 -18.31
C LYS A 68 2.75 3.16 -17.02
N ARG A 69 3.98 3.10 -16.52
CA ARG A 69 4.45 3.88 -15.37
C ARG A 69 4.31 5.39 -15.59
N TRP A 70 4.72 5.91 -16.74
CA TRP A 70 4.60 7.34 -17.01
C TRP A 70 3.15 7.80 -17.15
N ALA A 71 2.32 7.03 -17.82
CA ALA A 71 0.88 7.33 -17.93
C ALA A 71 0.23 7.37 -16.55
N LEU A 72 0.44 6.35 -15.73
CA LEU A 72 -0.09 6.31 -14.35
C LEU A 72 0.47 7.43 -13.48
N HIS A 73 1.76 7.78 -13.62
CA HIS A 73 2.36 8.87 -12.86
C HIS A 73 1.67 10.21 -13.16
N ILE A 74 1.40 10.48 -14.45
CA ILE A 74 0.67 11.67 -14.87
C ILE A 74 -0.76 11.66 -14.30
N LEU A 75 -1.48 10.55 -14.49
CA LEU A 75 -2.88 10.42 -14.05
C LEU A 75 -3.03 10.56 -12.53
N THR A 76 -2.18 9.87 -11.77
CA THR A 76 -2.20 9.92 -10.30
C THR A 76 -1.91 11.34 -9.82
N ARG A 77 -0.88 11.99 -10.39
CA ARG A 77 -0.53 13.35 -10.04
C ARG A 77 -1.64 14.35 -10.36
N LEU A 78 -2.27 14.23 -11.53
CA LEU A 78 -3.39 15.10 -11.91
C LEU A 78 -4.57 14.92 -10.95
N PHE A 79 -4.88 13.68 -10.59
CA PHE A 79 -5.97 13.40 -9.66
C PHE A 79 -5.66 13.91 -8.25
N GLU A 80 -4.46 13.67 -7.73
CA GLU A 80 -4.03 14.13 -6.41
C GLU A 80 -4.06 15.66 -6.29
N ARG A 81 -3.57 16.36 -7.31
CA ARG A 81 -3.43 17.82 -7.26
C ARG A 81 -4.68 18.58 -7.66
N TYR A 82 -5.44 18.07 -8.63
CA TYR A 82 -6.54 18.80 -9.24
C TYR A 82 -7.89 18.07 -9.16
N GLY A 83 -7.95 16.86 -8.65
CA GLY A 83 -9.17 16.07 -8.58
C GLY A 83 -10.07 16.36 -7.35
N SER A 84 -9.68 17.28 -6.48
CA SER A 84 -10.39 17.58 -5.22
C SER A 84 -10.87 19.02 -5.17
N PRO A 85 -12.09 19.34 -5.63
CA PRO A 85 -12.60 20.72 -5.73
C PRO A 85 -12.56 21.53 -4.44
N GLY A 86 -12.58 20.85 -3.27
CA GLY A 86 -12.47 21.49 -1.97
C GLY A 86 -11.04 21.82 -1.53
N ASN A 87 -10.01 21.30 -2.22
CA ASN A 87 -8.62 21.39 -1.81
C ASN A 87 -7.72 22.09 -2.85
N VAL A 88 -8.29 22.61 -3.92
CA VAL A 88 -7.55 23.33 -4.97
C VAL A 88 -7.69 24.85 -4.80
N ALA A 89 -6.74 25.60 -5.36
CA ALA A 89 -6.86 27.04 -5.46
C ALA A 89 -8.10 27.44 -6.30
N CYS A 90 -8.65 28.63 -6.04
CA CYS A 90 -9.90 29.11 -6.66
C CYS A 90 -9.89 29.00 -8.18
N GLU A 91 -8.75 29.31 -8.82
CA GLU A 91 -8.57 29.26 -10.26
C GLU A 91 -8.75 27.85 -10.88
N TYR A 92 -8.49 26.80 -10.09
CA TYR A 92 -8.65 25.40 -10.54
C TYR A 92 -9.98 24.77 -10.17
N LYS A 93 -10.88 25.47 -9.49
CA LYS A 93 -12.10 24.87 -8.94
C LYS A 93 -13.01 24.30 -10.03
N ASP A 94 -13.29 25.08 -11.05
CA ASP A 94 -14.15 24.66 -12.18
C ASP A 94 -13.51 23.51 -12.97
N PHE A 95 -12.20 23.57 -13.16
CA PHE A 95 -11.43 22.49 -13.75
C PHE A 95 -11.51 21.21 -12.90
N SER A 96 -11.31 21.32 -11.62
CA SER A 96 -11.34 20.20 -10.68
C SER A 96 -12.70 19.49 -10.65
N GLU A 97 -13.80 20.26 -10.64
CA GLU A 97 -15.15 19.69 -10.73
C GLU A 97 -15.38 18.98 -12.06
N TRP A 98 -14.95 19.58 -13.15
CA TRP A 98 -15.04 18.98 -14.47
C TRP A 98 -14.20 17.71 -14.58
N TYR A 99 -12.93 17.74 -14.12
CA TYR A 99 -12.03 16.58 -14.07
C TYR A 99 -12.67 15.43 -13.31
N LEU A 100 -13.13 15.69 -12.08
CA LEU A 100 -13.73 14.68 -11.21
C LEU A 100 -14.96 14.02 -11.84
N LYS A 101 -15.84 14.82 -12.46
CA LYS A 101 -17.07 14.32 -13.07
C LYS A 101 -16.83 13.56 -14.38
N THR A 102 -15.86 14.00 -15.18
CA THR A 102 -15.68 13.51 -16.56
C THR A 102 -14.70 12.32 -16.61
N PHE A 103 -13.57 12.39 -15.90
CA PHE A 103 -12.47 11.45 -16.11
C PHE A 103 -12.27 10.46 -14.97
N SER A 104 -12.52 10.85 -13.72
CA SER A 104 -12.08 10.08 -12.56
C SER A 104 -12.59 8.63 -12.55
N ASN A 105 -13.85 8.39 -12.93
CA ASN A 105 -14.43 7.05 -12.93
C ASN A 105 -13.90 6.17 -14.08
N ALA A 106 -13.75 6.73 -15.28
CA ALA A 106 -13.24 5.99 -16.43
C ALA A 106 -11.77 5.57 -16.19
N LEU A 107 -10.96 6.51 -15.69
CA LEU A 107 -9.56 6.24 -15.36
C LEU A 107 -9.43 5.28 -14.19
N LEU A 108 -10.28 5.38 -13.18
CA LEU A 108 -10.32 4.43 -12.06
C LEU A 108 -10.66 3.01 -12.55
N ALA A 109 -11.59 2.85 -13.49
CA ALA A 109 -11.90 1.55 -14.08
C ALA A 109 -10.67 0.93 -14.77
N SER A 110 -9.87 1.75 -15.48
CA SER A 110 -8.61 1.29 -16.08
C SER A 110 -7.56 0.89 -15.02
N VAL A 111 -7.47 1.64 -13.94
CA VAL A 111 -6.60 1.31 -12.79
C VAL A 111 -7.02 0.00 -12.12
N LEU A 112 -8.34 -0.21 -11.94
CA LEU A 112 -8.85 -1.46 -11.36
C LEU A 112 -8.53 -2.68 -12.24
N LYS A 113 -8.47 -2.54 -13.57
CA LYS A 113 -7.99 -3.61 -14.47
C LYS A 113 -6.52 -3.98 -14.21
N VAL A 114 -5.67 -2.99 -13.94
CA VAL A 114 -4.26 -3.24 -13.57
C VAL A 114 -4.16 -4.01 -12.26
N LEU A 115 -4.96 -3.64 -11.27
CA LEU A 115 -5.02 -4.36 -9.99
C LEU A 115 -5.58 -5.77 -10.15
N ASP A 116 -6.58 -5.97 -11.02
CA ASP A 116 -7.12 -7.29 -11.33
C ASP A 116 -6.09 -8.21 -12.01
N ALA A 117 -5.20 -7.66 -12.85
CA ALA A 117 -4.10 -8.45 -13.40
C ALA A 117 -3.20 -9.02 -12.28
N PHE A 118 -2.83 -8.23 -11.29
CA PHE A 118 -2.08 -8.69 -10.12
C PHE A 118 -2.86 -9.76 -9.32
N ARG A 119 -4.15 -9.54 -9.08
CA ARG A 119 -5.02 -10.53 -8.41
C ARG A 119 -5.02 -11.88 -9.14
N ARG A 120 -4.95 -11.86 -10.48
CA ARG A 120 -4.86 -13.06 -11.33
C ARG A 120 -3.45 -13.61 -11.47
N GLN A 121 -2.51 -13.17 -10.61
CA GLN A 121 -1.11 -13.60 -10.63
C GLN A 121 -0.37 -13.26 -11.93
N ILE A 122 -0.83 -12.25 -12.66
CA ILE A 122 -0.10 -11.70 -13.81
C ILE A 122 0.87 -10.65 -13.28
N TYR A 123 2.11 -10.73 -13.71
CA TYR A 123 3.15 -9.78 -13.27
C TYR A 123 2.73 -8.33 -13.51
N VAL A 124 2.88 -7.50 -12.49
CA VAL A 124 2.72 -6.05 -12.55
C VAL A 124 3.94 -5.41 -11.89
N SER A 125 4.64 -4.52 -12.60
CA SER A 125 5.83 -3.89 -12.04
C SER A 125 5.51 -3.08 -10.78
N ALA A 126 6.41 -3.13 -9.79
CA ALA A 126 6.23 -2.51 -8.47
C ALA A 126 5.79 -1.03 -8.55
N ARG A 127 6.39 -0.25 -9.44
CA ARG A 127 6.05 1.17 -9.59
C ARG A 127 4.66 1.38 -10.21
N VAL A 128 4.23 0.52 -11.13
CA VAL A 128 2.88 0.54 -11.70
C VAL A 128 1.85 0.18 -10.63
N MET A 129 2.14 -0.83 -9.81
CA MET A 129 1.31 -1.22 -8.67
C MET A 129 1.15 -0.06 -7.67
N GLN A 130 2.25 0.54 -7.25
CA GLN A 130 2.25 1.67 -6.33
C GLN A 130 1.39 2.84 -6.85
N LEU A 131 1.58 3.25 -8.12
CA LEU A 131 0.82 4.36 -8.71
C LEU A 131 -0.67 4.02 -8.84
N SER A 132 -1.00 2.77 -9.15
CA SER A 132 -2.38 2.28 -9.20
C SER A 132 -3.05 2.37 -7.84
N LEU A 133 -2.38 1.93 -6.78
CA LEU A 133 -2.87 2.04 -5.40
C LEU A 133 -3.01 3.50 -4.95
N ASN A 134 -2.06 4.38 -5.30
CA ASN A 134 -2.17 5.82 -5.01
C ASN A 134 -3.39 6.45 -5.70
N TYR A 135 -3.67 6.06 -6.95
CA TYR A 135 -4.89 6.52 -7.63
C TYR A 135 -6.16 6.08 -6.90
N VAL A 136 -6.22 4.81 -6.47
CA VAL A 136 -7.33 4.28 -5.65
C VAL A 136 -7.43 5.03 -4.33
N ASN A 137 -6.32 5.31 -3.65
CA ASN A 137 -6.29 6.06 -2.39
C ASN A 137 -6.93 7.45 -2.52
N THR A 138 -6.60 8.17 -3.59
CA THR A 138 -7.24 9.46 -3.90
C THR A 138 -8.74 9.25 -4.14
N GLY A 139 -9.11 8.24 -4.92
CA GLY A 139 -10.49 7.88 -5.21
C GLY A 139 -11.33 7.54 -3.99
N VAL A 140 -10.74 6.95 -2.95
CA VAL A 140 -11.43 6.65 -1.68
C VAL A 140 -12.01 7.91 -1.03
N SER A 141 -11.43 9.08 -1.27
CA SER A 141 -11.85 10.34 -0.65
C SER A 141 -13.10 10.95 -1.27
N HIS A 142 -13.44 10.62 -2.51
CA HIS A 142 -14.54 11.22 -3.26
C HIS A 142 -15.75 10.30 -3.35
N ALA A 143 -16.95 10.84 -3.11
CA ALA A 143 -18.19 10.06 -3.16
C ALA A 143 -18.45 9.44 -4.54
N LEU A 144 -18.06 10.13 -5.62
CA LEU A 144 -18.26 9.68 -6.99
C LEU A 144 -17.44 8.41 -7.28
N THR A 145 -16.15 8.45 -7.05
CA THR A 145 -15.23 7.32 -7.27
C THR A 145 -15.43 6.22 -6.23
N TRP A 146 -15.81 6.57 -5.00
CA TRP A 146 -16.13 5.59 -3.97
C TRP A 146 -17.27 4.64 -4.36
N LYS A 147 -18.26 5.12 -5.10
CA LYS A 147 -19.34 4.25 -5.60
C LYS A 147 -18.81 3.11 -6.48
N LEU A 148 -17.74 3.35 -7.23
CA LEU A 148 -17.09 2.34 -8.06
C LEU A 148 -16.13 1.45 -7.24
N ILE A 149 -15.42 2.00 -6.26
CA ILE A 149 -14.48 1.25 -5.41
C ILE A 149 -15.21 0.33 -4.41
N LYS A 150 -16.32 0.82 -3.82
CA LYS A 150 -17.02 0.15 -2.71
C LYS A 150 -17.33 -1.33 -2.95
N PRO A 151 -17.84 -1.75 -4.13
CA PRO A 151 -18.13 -3.17 -4.38
C PRO A 151 -16.90 -4.08 -4.36
N HIS A 152 -15.72 -3.53 -4.65
CA HIS A 152 -14.47 -4.28 -4.80
C HIS A 152 -13.50 -4.12 -3.63
N ILE A 153 -13.82 -3.26 -2.65
CA ILE A 153 -12.82 -2.87 -1.64
C ILE A 153 -12.34 -4.05 -0.78
N LEU A 154 -13.21 -4.98 -0.44
CA LEU A 154 -12.83 -6.15 0.36
C LEU A 154 -12.00 -7.13 -0.45
N GLU A 155 -12.27 -7.29 -1.75
CA GLU A 155 -11.42 -8.06 -2.66
C GLU A 155 -10.04 -7.40 -2.80
N ILE A 156 -9.99 -6.07 -2.95
CA ILE A 156 -8.73 -5.32 -3.01
C ILE A 156 -7.94 -5.52 -1.71
N ILE A 157 -8.60 -5.48 -0.55
CA ILE A 157 -7.95 -5.69 0.75
C ILE A 157 -7.42 -7.13 0.85
N LYS A 158 -8.24 -8.12 0.50
CA LYS A 158 -7.92 -9.54 0.65
C LYS A 158 -6.91 -10.03 -0.39
N ASP A 159 -7.13 -9.69 -1.65
CA ASP A 159 -6.44 -10.34 -2.77
C ASP A 159 -5.29 -9.48 -3.34
N ILE A 160 -5.14 -8.23 -2.88
CA ILE A 160 -4.08 -7.32 -3.33
C ILE A 160 -3.28 -6.76 -2.14
N ILE A 161 -3.94 -6.07 -1.20
CA ILE A 161 -3.24 -5.43 -0.08
C ILE A 161 -2.64 -6.49 0.85
N PHE A 162 -3.39 -7.52 1.20
CA PHE A 162 -2.92 -8.57 2.09
C PHE A 162 -1.69 -9.32 1.54
N PRO A 163 -1.66 -9.80 0.28
CA PRO A 163 -0.45 -10.41 -0.29
C PRO A 163 0.76 -9.46 -0.35
N LEU A 164 0.54 -8.17 -0.70
CA LEU A 164 1.61 -7.18 -0.74
C LEU A 164 2.22 -6.89 0.65
N MET A 165 1.42 -7.04 1.71
CA MET A 165 1.85 -6.79 3.09
C MET A 165 2.29 -8.06 3.82
N SER A 166 2.20 -9.22 3.21
CA SER A 166 2.65 -10.50 3.76
C SER A 166 4.13 -10.75 3.48
N TYR A 167 4.75 -11.58 4.32
CA TYR A 167 6.12 -12.05 4.12
C TYR A 167 6.22 -12.92 2.87
N THR A 168 7.15 -12.63 1.98
CA THR A 168 7.30 -13.27 0.66
C THR A 168 8.53 -14.20 0.60
N GLU A 169 8.66 -14.99 -0.47
CA GLU A 169 9.85 -15.80 -0.72
C GLU A 169 11.11 -14.93 -0.86
N LYS A 170 11.03 -13.79 -1.54
CA LYS A 170 12.13 -12.82 -1.61
C LYS A 170 12.52 -12.26 -0.25
N ASP A 171 11.55 -12.10 0.64
CA ASP A 171 11.80 -11.71 2.03
C ASP A 171 12.52 -12.83 2.81
N ALA A 172 12.19 -14.09 2.52
CA ALA A 172 12.88 -15.23 3.11
C ALA A 172 14.34 -15.32 2.64
N GLU A 173 14.59 -15.17 1.35
CA GLU A 173 15.94 -15.12 0.79
C GLU A 173 16.77 -13.98 1.39
N LEU A 174 16.18 -12.80 1.54
CA LEU A 174 16.84 -11.67 2.18
C LEU A 174 17.10 -11.93 3.66
N TRP A 175 16.12 -12.53 4.38
CA TRP A 175 16.30 -12.89 5.79
C TRP A 175 17.43 -13.92 5.98
N GLU A 176 17.55 -14.91 5.10
CA GLU A 176 18.60 -15.93 5.16
C GLU A 176 19.98 -15.38 4.81
N SER A 177 20.05 -14.46 3.84
CA SER A 177 21.32 -13.87 3.38
C SER A 177 21.80 -12.72 4.27
N ASP A 178 20.93 -11.81 4.64
CA ASP A 178 21.21 -10.64 5.50
C ASP A 178 19.97 -10.21 6.30
N PRO A 179 19.76 -10.79 7.49
CA PRO A 179 18.61 -10.44 8.32
C PRO A 179 18.65 -9.00 8.86
N TYR A 180 19.82 -8.37 8.96
CA TYR A 180 19.92 -6.95 9.32
C TYR A 180 19.40 -6.05 8.21
N GLU A 181 19.77 -6.36 6.97
CA GLU A 181 19.26 -5.66 5.81
C GLU A 181 17.74 -5.85 5.66
N TYR A 182 17.24 -7.07 5.91
CA TYR A 182 15.79 -7.30 5.94
C TYR A 182 15.10 -6.38 6.94
N VAL A 183 15.61 -6.31 8.19
CA VAL A 183 15.03 -5.44 9.22
C VAL A 183 15.10 -3.98 8.79
N ARG A 184 16.22 -3.54 8.24
CA ARG A 184 16.40 -2.18 7.72
C ARG A 184 15.37 -1.85 6.64
N VAL A 185 15.26 -2.67 5.62
CA VAL A 185 14.36 -2.43 4.47
C VAL A 185 12.88 -2.53 4.86
N LYS A 186 12.52 -3.46 5.76
CA LYS A 186 11.10 -3.71 6.06
C LYS A 186 10.54 -2.87 7.21
N PHE A 187 11.37 -2.34 8.08
CA PHE A 187 10.92 -1.64 9.28
C PHE A 187 11.44 -0.20 9.39
N ASP A 188 12.38 0.22 8.53
CA ASP A 188 12.80 1.62 8.47
C ASP A 188 11.74 2.46 7.75
N ILE A 189 11.18 3.41 8.50
CA ILE A 189 10.15 4.34 8.00
C ILE A 189 10.69 5.35 6.97
N PHE A 190 12.00 5.48 6.84
CA PHE A 190 12.62 6.48 5.96
C PHE A 190 13.01 5.94 4.58
N GLU A 191 13.13 4.64 4.40
CA GLU A 191 13.69 4.08 3.16
C GLU A 191 12.71 3.90 2.00
N ASP A 192 11.41 3.85 2.22
CA ASP A 192 10.53 3.41 1.14
C ASP A 192 9.26 4.24 0.90
N PHE A 193 9.44 5.55 0.66
CA PHE A 193 8.33 6.40 0.16
C PHE A 193 7.77 5.97 -1.21
N VAL A 194 8.41 5.02 -1.90
CA VAL A 194 8.13 4.64 -3.29
C VAL A 194 7.89 3.14 -3.44
N SER A 195 7.22 2.51 -2.49
CA SER A 195 6.96 1.06 -2.50
C SER A 195 5.48 0.74 -2.69
N PRO A 196 5.15 -0.39 -3.35
CA PRO A 196 3.79 -0.92 -3.39
C PRO A 196 3.24 -1.21 -2.00
N ILE A 197 4.09 -1.61 -1.05
CA ILE A 197 3.72 -1.91 0.34
C ILE A 197 3.26 -0.63 1.03
N THR A 198 4.03 0.46 0.95
CA THR A 198 3.66 1.76 1.51
C THR A 198 2.35 2.30 0.90
N ALA A 199 2.16 2.11 -0.40
CA ALA A 199 0.91 2.48 -1.06
C ALA A 199 -0.27 1.61 -0.57
N ALA A 200 -0.07 0.31 -0.37
CA ALA A 200 -1.05 -0.61 0.19
C ALA A 200 -1.44 -0.22 1.63
N GLN A 201 -0.46 0.07 2.50
CA GLN A 201 -0.68 0.61 3.84
C GLN A 201 -1.52 1.89 3.81
N THR A 202 -1.19 2.81 2.89
CA THR A 202 -1.89 4.10 2.75
C THR A 202 -3.35 3.91 2.33
N VAL A 203 -3.63 3.01 1.38
CA VAL A 203 -5.00 2.69 0.96
C VAL A 203 -5.77 2.06 2.11
N LEU A 204 -5.20 1.04 2.78
CA LEU A 204 -5.82 0.36 3.92
C LEU A 204 -6.18 1.35 5.02
N HIS A 205 -5.22 2.16 5.45
CA HIS A 205 -5.42 3.17 6.49
C HIS A 205 -6.51 4.18 6.08
N SER A 206 -6.42 4.72 4.86
CA SER A 206 -7.39 5.72 4.38
C SER A 206 -8.81 5.18 4.30
N VAL A 207 -8.99 3.97 3.79
CA VAL A 207 -10.31 3.38 3.64
C VAL A 207 -10.92 3.01 4.99
N CYS A 208 -10.15 2.43 5.90
CA CYS A 208 -10.61 2.09 7.25
C CYS A 208 -10.93 3.33 8.11
N LYS A 209 -10.22 4.44 7.87
CA LYS A 209 -10.46 5.72 8.53
C LYS A 209 -11.69 6.45 8.01
N LYS A 210 -11.84 6.49 6.67
CA LYS A 210 -12.88 7.31 5.99
C LYS A 210 -14.20 6.56 5.77
N ARG A 211 -14.20 5.22 5.72
CA ARG A 211 -15.33 4.38 5.37
C ARG A 211 -15.69 3.45 6.53
N LYS A 212 -16.76 3.84 7.27
CA LYS A 212 -17.08 3.24 8.59
C LYS A 212 -17.30 1.72 8.54
N ASP A 213 -17.83 1.20 7.43
CA ASP A 213 -18.21 -0.21 7.31
C ASP A 213 -17.01 -1.12 7.01
N VAL A 214 -15.91 -0.56 6.45
CA VAL A 214 -14.76 -1.35 5.99
C VAL A 214 -13.90 -1.86 7.14
N LEU A 215 -13.68 -1.05 8.17
CA LEU A 215 -12.82 -1.45 9.30
C LEU A 215 -13.31 -2.73 10.02
N PRO A 216 -14.60 -2.87 10.38
CA PRO A 216 -15.10 -4.08 11.05
C PRO A 216 -14.91 -5.32 10.18
N GLU A 217 -15.21 -5.23 8.89
CA GLU A 217 -15.08 -6.35 7.96
C GLU A 217 -13.61 -6.74 7.76
N THR A 218 -12.72 -5.74 7.65
CA THR A 218 -11.26 -5.96 7.60
C THR A 218 -10.76 -6.64 8.87
N MET A 219 -11.17 -6.17 10.04
CA MET A 219 -10.76 -6.80 11.31
C MET A 219 -11.27 -8.23 11.43
N THR A 220 -12.50 -8.51 11.00
CA THR A 220 -13.06 -9.88 10.96
C THR A 220 -12.22 -10.78 10.08
N LEU A 221 -11.84 -10.32 8.88
CA LEU A 221 -10.97 -11.04 7.97
C LEU A 221 -9.61 -11.35 8.63
N LEU A 222 -8.93 -10.34 9.18
CA LEU A 222 -7.59 -10.48 9.74
C LEU A 222 -7.56 -11.37 10.99
N LEU A 223 -8.52 -11.22 11.88
CA LEU A 223 -8.65 -12.10 13.05
C LEU A 223 -9.02 -13.52 12.66
N GLY A 224 -9.81 -13.70 11.60
CA GLY A 224 -10.10 -15.01 11.03
C GLY A 224 -8.85 -15.69 10.48
N ILE A 225 -7.96 -14.95 9.83
CA ILE A 225 -6.65 -15.46 9.39
C ILE A 225 -5.80 -15.82 10.61
N ILE A 226 -5.60 -14.95 11.58
CA ILE A 226 -4.75 -15.20 12.74
C ILE A 226 -5.19 -16.40 13.55
N ASN A 227 -6.49 -16.60 13.72
CA ASN A 227 -7.06 -17.69 14.51
C ASN A 227 -7.32 -18.97 13.68
N GLY A 228 -7.00 -18.95 12.40
CA GLY A 228 -7.17 -20.09 11.51
C GLY A 228 -6.20 -21.23 11.86
N GLY A 229 -6.71 -22.48 11.91
CA GLY A 229 -5.90 -23.65 12.29
C GLY A 229 -4.73 -23.97 11.33
N ASN A 230 -4.78 -23.48 10.09
CA ASN A 230 -3.77 -23.71 9.05
C ASN A 230 -3.07 -22.42 8.60
N THR A 231 -3.05 -21.39 9.42
CA THR A 231 -2.41 -20.11 9.08
C THR A 231 -0.90 -20.26 8.98
N THR A 232 -0.33 -19.87 7.84
CA THR A 232 1.12 -19.89 7.65
C THR A 232 1.79 -18.71 8.38
N PRO A 233 3.10 -18.82 8.72
CA PRO A 233 3.84 -17.69 9.30
C PRO A 233 3.79 -16.43 8.44
N SER A 234 3.84 -16.57 7.12
CA SER A 234 3.70 -15.48 6.16
C SER A 234 2.33 -14.78 6.26
N GLN A 235 1.25 -15.56 6.30
CA GLN A 235 -0.10 -15.01 6.45
C GLN A 235 -0.29 -14.32 7.80
N LYS A 236 0.30 -14.87 8.87
CA LYS A 236 0.26 -14.26 10.19
C LYS A 236 1.01 -12.93 10.20
N ASP A 237 2.19 -12.86 9.59
CA ASP A 237 2.94 -11.62 9.44
C ASP A 237 2.12 -10.55 8.71
N GLY A 238 1.52 -10.89 7.56
CA GLY A 238 0.66 -9.99 6.80
C GLY A 238 -0.53 -9.46 7.61
N ALA A 239 -1.19 -10.34 8.36
CA ALA A 239 -2.32 -9.94 9.20
C ALA A 239 -1.90 -8.98 10.34
N LEU A 240 -0.79 -9.28 11.03
CA LEU A 240 -0.22 -8.40 12.04
C LEU A 240 0.23 -7.06 11.43
N HIS A 241 0.86 -7.09 10.25
CA HIS A 241 1.28 -5.89 9.55
C HIS A 241 0.09 -4.96 9.25
N MET A 242 -1.00 -5.52 8.72
CA MET A 242 -2.21 -4.75 8.45
C MET A 242 -2.86 -4.19 9.71
N ILE A 243 -2.93 -4.97 10.81
CA ILE A 243 -3.48 -4.50 12.08
C ILE A 243 -2.62 -3.37 12.67
N GLY A 244 -1.30 -3.52 12.66
CA GLY A 244 -0.38 -2.47 13.12
C GLY A 244 -0.51 -1.16 12.32
N THR A 245 -0.67 -1.26 11.00
CA THR A 245 -0.93 -0.10 10.13
C THR A 245 -2.19 0.67 10.53
N MET A 246 -3.17 0.01 11.15
CA MET A 246 -4.42 0.63 11.61
C MET A 246 -4.41 1.00 13.10
N ALA A 247 -3.28 0.88 13.80
CA ALA A 247 -3.18 1.05 15.25
C ALA A 247 -3.77 2.38 15.73
N ASP A 248 -3.45 3.50 15.08
CA ASP A 248 -3.97 4.82 15.44
C ASP A 248 -5.51 4.93 15.33
N ILE A 249 -6.11 4.18 14.41
CA ILE A 249 -7.57 4.12 14.26
C ILE A 249 -8.18 3.24 15.36
N LEU A 250 -7.57 2.08 15.62
CA LEU A 250 -8.03 1.12 16.61
C LEU A 250 -7.96 1.70 18.02
N LEU A 251 -6.88 2.41 18.35
CA LEU A 251 -6.67 3.06 19.65
C LEU A 251 -7.65 4.23 19.90
N LYS A 252 -8.17 4.87 18.87
CA LYS A 252 -9.15 5.96 19.01
C LYS A 252 -10.59 5.45 19.12
N LYS A 253 -10.94 4.33 18.50
CA LYS A 253 -12.30 3.80 18.50
C LYS A 253 -12.57 2.98 19.77
N LYS A 254 -13.54 3.42 20.59
CA LYS A 254 -13.89 2.82 21.90
C LYS A 254 -14.09 1.29 21.83
N VAL A 255 -14.71 0.79 20.76
CA VAL A 255 -14.99 -0.63 20.57
C VAL A 255 -13.71 -1.46 20.55
N TYR A 256 -12.66 -0.99 19.86
CA TYR A 256 -11.38 -1.69 19.75
C TYR A 256 -10.43 -1.35 20.88
N LYS A 257 -10.33 -0.06 21.25
CA LYS A 257 -9.39 0.41 22.27
C LYS A 257 -9.37 -0.42 23.54
N ASN A 258 -10.55 -0.82 24.02
CA ASN A 258 -10.71 -1.58 25.26
C ASN A 258 -10.26 -3.05 25.14
N GLN A 259 -10.05 -3.54 23.92
CA GLN A 259 -9.64 -4.92 23.60
C GLN A 259 -8.16 -5.03 23.24
N MET A 260 -7.47 -3.88 23.04
CA MET A 260 -6.09 -3.91 22.51
C MET A 260 -5.09 -4.52 23.49
N GLU A 261 -5.25 -4.31 24.79
CA GLU A 261 -4.41 -4.99 25.80
C GLU A 261 -4.54 -6.52 25.67
N GLN A 262 -5.76 -7.03 25.63
CA GLN A 262 -6.01 -8.47 25.48
C GLN A 262 -5.50 -8.98 24.12
N PHE A 263 -5.64 -8.20 23.06
CA PHE A 263 -5.09 -8.52 21.73
C PHE A 263 -3.56 -8.67 21.78
N LEU A 264 -2.86 -7.73 22.42
CA LEU A 264 -1.40 -7.81 22.58
C LEU A 264 -1.00 -9.05 23.35
N VAL A 265 -1.66 -9.34 24.49
CA VAL A 265 -1.36 -10.49 25.35
C VAL A 265 -1.59 -11.82 24.61
N SER A 266 -2.71 -11.96 23.91
CA SER A 266 -3.12 -13.23 23.34
C SER A 266 -2.53 -13.53 21.96
N ILE A 267 -2.15 -12.50 21.21
CA ILE A 267 -1.73 -12.64 19.80
C ILE A 267 -0.30 -12.17 19.58
N VAL A 268 0.09 -11.02 20.12
CA VAL A 268 1.40 -10.42 19.82
C VAL A 268 2.51 -10.96 20.75
N PHE A 269 2.28 -11.05 22.05
CA PHE A 269 3.29 -11.52 22.99
C PHE A 269 3.81 -12.94 22.70
N PRO A 270 2.97 -13.92 22.30
CA PRO A 270 3.47 -15.24 21.91
C PRO A 270 4.48 -15.19 20.75
N GLU A 271 4.36 -14.24 19.83
CA GLU A 271 5.24 -14.15 18.66
C GLU A 271 6.67 -13.71 19.00
N PHE A 272 6.93 -13.16 20.18
CA PHE A 272 8.30 -12.92 20.66
C PHE A 272 9.11 -14.22 20.87
N ASN A 273 8.43 -15.34 21.01
CA ASN A 273 9.03 -16.68 21.11
C ASN A 273 8.80 -17.52 19.84
N SER A 274 8.35 -16.92 18.75
CA SER A 274 8.16 -17.60 17.48
C SER A 274 9.48 -18.21 16.98
N PRO A 275 9.46 -19.42 16.40
CA PRO A 275 10.64 -19.97 15.72
C PRO A 275 11.04 -19.13 14.49
N HIS A 276 10.11 -18.34 13.96
CA HIS A 276 10.30 -17.51 12.77
C HIS A 276 10.79 -16.11 13.17
N GLY A 277 12.01 -15.75 12.78
CA GLY A 277 12.64 -14.47 13.14
C GLY A 277 11.84 -13.24 12.64
N HIS A 278 11.28 -13.30 11.44
CA HIS A 278 10.44 -12.22 10.92
C HIS A 278 9.18 -11.96 11.77
N LEU A 279 8.60 -13.00 12.38
CA LEU A 279 7.46 -12.83 13.31
C LEU A 279 7.90 -12.20 14.62
N ARG A 280 9.10 -12.54 15.15
CA ARG A 280 9.66 -11.87 16.33
C ARG A 280 9.90 -10.39 16.05
N ALA A 281 10.45 -10.06 14.86
CA ALA A 281 10.62 -8.68 14.41
C ALA A 281 9.27 -7.95 14.28
N ARG A 282 8.26 -8.62 13.71
CA ARG A 282 6.91 -8.07 13.60
C ARG A 282 6.27 -7.82 14.98
N ALA A 283 6.49 -8.69 15.95
CA ALA A 283 6.01 -8.49 17.32
C ALA A 283 6.57 -7.23 17.97
N CYS A 284 7.88 -6.98 17.81
CA CYS A 284 8.51 -5.74 18.26
C CYS A 284 7.91 -4.51 17.57
N TRP A 285 7.76 -4.57 16.26
CA TRP A 285 7.14 -3.50 15.46
C TRP A 285 5.69 -3.24 15.90
N MET A 286 4.93 -4.27 16.23
CA MET A 286 3.57 -4.12 16.74
C MET A 286 3.56 -3.37 18.07
N LEU A 287 4.45 -3.67 19.01
CA LEU A 287 4.52 -2.93 20.28
C LEU A 287 4.83 -1.44 20.06
N HIS A 288 5.67 -1.10 19.09
CA HIS A 288 5.93 0.29 18.74
C HIS A 288 4.65 1.00 18.29
N TYR A 289 3.89 0.42 17.35
CA TYR A 289 2.66 1.04 16.83
C TYR A 289 1.52 1.07 17.87
N PHE A 290 1.54 0.18 18.84
CA PHE A 290 0.59 0.14 19.96
C PHE A 290 1.12 0.75 21.26
N ALA A 291 2.19 1.56 21.20
CA ALA A 291 2.79 2.18 22.39
C ALA A 291 1.79 3.00 23.23
N ASP A 292 0.78 3.59 22.60
CA ASP A 292 -0.28 4.37 23.27
C ASP A 292 -1.41 3.52 23.89
N VAL A 293 -1.28 2.20 23.94
CA VAL A 293 -2.23 1.33 24.62
C VAL A 293 -2.27 1.67 26.11
N LYS A 294 -3.47 1.90 26.60
CA LYS A 294 -3.68 2.08 28.04
C LYS A 294 -3.82 0.73 28.71
N TYR A 295 -2.70 0.26 29.28
CA TYR A 295 -2.67 -0.96 30.06
C TYR A 295 -3.50 -0.80 31.34
N LYS A 296 -4.38 -1.77 31.61
CA LYS A 296 -5.17 -1.85 32.82
C LYS A 296 -4.44 -2.64 33.91
N ASP A 297 -3.68 -3.66 33.49
CA ASP A 297 -2.86 -4.48 34.36
C ASP A 297 -1.40 -4.05 34.25
N PRO A 298 -0.79 -3.55 35.36
CA PRO A 298 0.62 -3.20 35.40
C PRO A 298 1.57 -4.36 35.05
N ASN A 299 1.17 -5.62 35.30
CA ASN A 299 1.97 -6.79 34.95
C ASN A 299 2.06 -7.00 33.43
N VAL A 300 1.03 -6.66 32.70
CA VAL A 300 1.04 -6.72 31.21
C VAL A 300 2.00 -5.67 30.67
N LEU A 301 2.01 -4.47 31.20
CA LEU A 301 2.99 -3.44 30.84
C LEU A 301 4.43 -3.91 31.16
N GLY A 302 4.65 -4.45 32.37
CA GLY A 302 5.95 -5.01 32.76
C GLY A 302 6.41 -6.14 31.83
N THR A 303 5.47 -6.99 31.40
CA THR A 303 5.74 -8.07 30.44
C THR A 303 6.14 -7.52 29.07
N SER A 304 5.47 -6.47 28.59
CA SER A 304 5.82 -5.86 27.29
C SER A 304 7.24 -5.29 27.29
N PHE A 305 7.65 -4.60 28.37
CA PHE A 305 9.03 -4.13 28.53
C PHE A 305 10.03 -5.28 28.60
N LYS A 306 9.73 -6.34 29.38
CA LYS A 306 10.60 -7.50 29.47
C LYS A 306 10.82 -8.16 28.12
N LEU A 307 9.76 -8.43 27.37
CA LEU A 307 9.82 -9.03 26.02
C LEU A 307 10.69 -8.19 25.08
N THR A 308 10.54 -6.87 25.13
CA THR A 308 11.34 -5.95 24.30
C THR A 308 12.82 -6.00 24.71
N ILE A 309 13.12 -5.94 26.01
CA ILE A 309 14.50 -6.01 26.53
C ILE A 309 15.13 -7.36 26.21
N ASP A 310 14.40 -8.46 26.42
CA ASP A 310 14.89 -9.81 26.12
C ASP A 310 15.21 -9.94 24.61
N SER A 311 14.43 -9.32 23.73
CA SER A 311 14.69 -9.30 22.28
C SER A 311 15.97 -8.53 21.90
N LEU A 312 16.34 -7.51 22.68
CA LEU A 312 17.57 -6.74 22.47
C LEU A 312 18.82 -7.46 23.02
N LEU A 313 18.66 -8.26 24.07
CA LEU A 313 19.75 -8.81 24.86
C LEU A 313 20.01 -10.30 24.64
N LYS A 314 19.18 -11.01 23.85
CA LYS A 314 19.33 -12.46 23.64
C LYS A 314 20.71 -12.79 23.06
N PRO A 315 21.61 -13.41 23.82
CA PRO A 315 22.90 -13.87 23.31
C PRO A 315 22.68 -15.10 22.44
N GLY A 316 23.27 -15.11 21.23
CA GLY A 316 23.29 -16.27 20.35
C GLY A 316 22.21 -16.31 19.26
N GLU A 317 21.33 -15.34 19.16
CA GLU A 317 20.55 -15.12 17.93
C GLU A 317 21.31 -14.14 17.03
N GLU A 318 21.47 -14.51 15.76
CA GLU A 318 22.25 -13.75 14.78
C GLU A 318 21.67 -12.36 14.48
N VAL A 319 20.47 -12.03 14.97
CA VAL A 319 19.83 -10.74 14.77
C VAL A 319 19.22 -10.20 16.06
N PRO A 320 19.89 -9.28 16.74
CA PRO A 320 19.18 -8.40 17.64
C PRO A 320 18.23 -7.53 16.81
N VAL A 321 16.93 -7.69 17.02
CA VAL A 321 15.95 -6.77 16.43
C VAL A 321 16.21 -5.40 17.05
N LYS A 322 17.07 -4.59 16.41
CA LYS A 322 17.17 -3.18 16.72
C LYS A 322 15.85 -2.55 16.34
N VAL A 323 14.94 -2.46 17.28
CA VAL A 323 13.84 -1.53 17.20
C VAL A 323 14.48 -0.17 17.35
N SER A 324 14.67 0.55 16.23
CA SER A 324 15.09 1.93 16.31
C SER A 324 13.95 2.72 16.94
N TYR A 325 14.17 3.14 18.17
CA TYR A 325 13.34 4.12 18.86
C TYR A 325 13.76 5.50 18.36
N TYR A 326 12.87 6.21 17.71
CA TYR A 326 12.85 7.66 17.67
C TYR A 326 11.53 8.17 18.25
#